data_8ddde3ad77718164825805f288fe3da5
#
_entry.id   8ddde3ad77718164825805f288fe3da5
#
_cell.length_a   1.000
_cell.length_b   1.000
_cell.length_c   1.000
_cell.angle_alpha   90.00
_cell.angle_beta   90.00
_cell.angle_gamma   90.00
#
_symmetry.space_group_name_H-M   'P 1'
#
loop_
_entity.id
_entity.type
_entity.pdbx_description
1 polymer ?
#
loop_
_entity_poly.entity_id
_entity_poly.type
_entity_poly.pdbx_seq_one_letter_code
_entity_poly.pdbx_strand_id
1 'polypeptide(L)'
;MLTINQADLFYAAEYALAALLLLLCTWKRGRLDIRRQIGRKVFFRRLLLVLFVSILGIALMTGIHFIRLEPEVRFAAVGAVQFFMTVCNSVILGSSFFQRYRVYPRGSALAAVLILMYGVSDFFMPREVKYAVLAASVIGGFLLPETWGNKQV
;
A
#
# COMPACT_ATOMS: atom_id res chain seq x y z
N MET A 1 17.65 16.64 18.27
CA MET A 1 18.07 16.65 16.86
C MET A 1 17.75 15.28 16.31
N LEU A 2 16.71 15.13 15.46
CA LEU A 2 16.34 13.83 14.86
C LEU A 2 17.43 13.47 13.85
N THR A 3 18.23 12.48 14.17
CA THR A 3 19.19 11.92 13.23
C THR A 3 18.41 11.06 12.24
N ILE A 4 18.27 11.56 11.01
CA ILE A 4 17.65 10.77 9.91
C ILE A 4 18.57 9.60 9.62
N ASN A 5 18.09 8.39 9.85
CA ASN A 5 18.81 7.17 9.56
C ASN A 5 18.66 6.81 8.07
N GLN A 6 19.61 6.04 7.50
CA GLN A 6 19.51 5.57 6.10
C GLN A 6 18.23 4.76 5.84
N ALA A 7 17.73 4.04 6.84
CA ALA A 7 16.47 3.32 6.76
C ALA A 7 15.27 4.28 6.56
N ASP A 8 15.26 5.42 7.24
CA ASP A 8 14.18 6.41 7.13
C ASP A 8 14.14 7.02 5.74
N LEU A 9 15.32 7.29 5.13
CA LEU A 9 15.41 7.76 3.76
C LEU A 9 14.89 6.73 2.75
N PHE A 10 15.16 5.46 3.00
CA PHE A 10 14.69 4.37 2.15
C PHE A 10 13.16 4.26 2.18
N TYR A 11 12.55 4.27 3.37
CA TYR A 11 11.09 4.29 3.52
C TYR A 11 10.45 5.55 2.92
N ALA A 12 11.07 6.70 3.11
CA ALA A 12 10.58 7.94 2.51
C ALA A 12 10.57 7.87 0.98
N ALA A 13 11.62 7.29 0.37
CA ALA A 13 11.69 7.08 -1.07
C ALA A 13 10.61 6.10 -1.58
N GLU A 14 10.36 5.00 -0.87
CA GLU A 14 9.29 4.04 -1.19
C GLU A 14 7.92 4.71 -1.23
N TYR A 15 7.57 5.48 -0.19
CA TYR A 15 6.27 6.17 -0.11
C TYR A 15 6.15 7.32 -1.12
N ALA A 16 7.24 8.07 -1.35
CA ALA A 16 7.25 9.12 -2.37
C ALA A 16 7.00 8.56 -3.78
N LEU A 17 7.66 7.44 -4.11
CA LEU A 17 7.46 6.76 -5.39
C LEU A 17 6.05 6.18 -5.50
N ALA A 18 5.53 5.57 -4.44
CA ALA A 18 4.16 5.05 -4.43
C ALA A 18 3.12 6.17 -4.63
N ALA A 19 3.31 7.32 -3.97
CA ALA A 19 2.45 8.49 -4.14
C ALA A 19 2.51 9.03 -5.58
N LEU A 20 3.71 9.14 -6.16
CA LEU A 20 3.90 9.58 -7.54
C LEU A 20 3.19 8.62 -8.52
N LEU A 21 3.34 7.31 -8.35
CA LEU A 21 2.68 6.31 -9.18
C LEU A 21 1.15 6.37 -9.04
N LEU A 22 0.61 6.59 -7.85
CA LEU A 22 -0.82 6.81 -7.63
C LEU A 22 -1.33 8.04 -8.37
N LEU A 23 -0.58 9.15 -8.34
CA LEU A 23 -0.91 10.36 -9.08
C LEU A 23 -0.89 10.12 -10.59
N LEU A 24 0.11 9.42 -11.10
CA LEU A 24 0.20 9.06 -12.52
C LEU A 24 -0.94 8.13 -12.96
N CYS A 25 -1.29 7.14 -12.16
CA CYS A 25 -2.42 6.25 -12.41
C CYS A 25 -3.76 7.00 -12.43
N THR A 26 -3.88 7.99 -11.55
CA THR A 26 -5.06 8.87 -11.49
C THR A 26 -5.14 9.77 -12.71
N TRP A 27 -4.02 10.34 -13.14
CA TRP A 27 -3.96 11.16 -14.34
C TRP A 27 -4.37 10.38 -15.59
N LYS A 28 -3.82 9.19 -15.78
CA LYS A 28 -4.15 8.32 -16.92
C LYS A 28 -5.55 7.70 -16.85
N ARG A 29 -6.37 8.00 -15.83
CA ARG A 29 -7.71 7.44 -15.62
C ARG A 29 -7.77 5.91 -15.69
N GLY A 30 -6.71 5.27 -15.23
CA GLY A 30 -6.56 3.82 -15.22
C GLY A 30 -7.47 3.11 -14.19
N ARG A 31 -7.31 1.79 -14.05
CA ARG A 31 -8.05 0.99 -13.06
C ARG A 31 -7.75 1.38 -11.61
N LEU A 32 -6.59 1.99 -11.34
CA LEU A 32 -6.15 2.46 -10.03
C LEU A 32 -6.46 3.94 -9.80
N ASP A 33 -7.24 4.58 -10.67
CA ASP A 33 -7.67 5.97 -10.50
C ASP A 33 -8.45 6.12 -9.19
N ILE A 34 -7.91 6.91 -8.26
CA ILE A 34 -8.49 7.16 -6.94
C ILE A 34 -9.87 7.83 -6.99
N ARG A 35 -10.27 8.37 -8.14
CA ARG A 35 -11.58 8.99 -8.35
C ARG A 35 -12.70 8.00 -8.60
N ARG A 36 -12.36 6.76 -8.96
CA ARG A 36 -13.36 5.69 -9.18
C ARG A 36 -13.82 5.11 -7.85
N GLN A 37 -15.06 4.64 -7.82
CA GLN A 37 -15.59 3.85 -6.71
C GLN A 37 -15.45 2.37 -7.04
N ILE A 38 -15.17 1.55 -6.04
CA ILE A 38 -15.11 0.10 -6.17
C ILE A 38 -16.03 -0.60 -5.17
N GLY A 39 -16.63 -1.69 -5.63
CA GLY A 39 -17.44 -2.57 -4.78
C GLY A 39 -16.56 -3.50 -3.91
N ARG A 40 -17.19 -4.15 -2.92
CA ARG A 40 -16.52 -5.12 -2.00
C ARG A 40 -15.75 -6.20 -2.72
N LYS A 41 -16.30 -6.77 -3.79
CA LYS A 41 -15.64 -7.85 -4.56
C LYS A 41 -14.32 -7.41 -5.18
N VAL A 42 -14.28 -6.19 -5.75
CA VAL A 42 -13.04 -5.64 -6.34
C VAL A 42 -12.05 -5.30 -5.25
N PHE A 43 -12.51 -4.71 -4.13
CA PHE A 43 -11.69 -4.42 -2.98
C PHE A 43 -11.04 -5.70 -2.43
N PHE A 44 -11.83 -6.76 -2.21
CA PHE A 44 -11.32 -8.06 -1.74
C PHE A 44 -10.28 -8.66 -2.70
N ARG A 45 -10.54 -8.67 -4.02
CA ARG A 45 -9.57 -9.17 -5.00
C ARG A 45 -8.24 -8.43 -4.94
N ARG A 46 -8.25 -7.12 -4.68
CA ARG A 46 -7.03 -6.33 -4.54
C ARG A 46 -6.29 -6.63 -3.25
N LEU A 47 -7.01 -6.88 -2.15
CA LEU A 47 -6.38 -7.34 -0.91
C LEU A 47 -5.71 -8.69 -1.10
N LEU A 48 -6.34 -9.62 -1.81
CA LEU A 48 -5.73 -10.90 -2.18
C LEU A 48 -4.49 -10.70 -3.06
N LEU A 49 -4.52 -9.74 -3.99
CA LEU A 49 -3.36 -9.42 -4.82
C LEU A 49 -2.20 -8.86 -3.96
N VAL A 50 -2.48 -7.98 -3.01
CA VAL A 50 -1.48 -7.48 -2.04
C VAL A 50 -0.88 -8.63 -1.24
N LEU A 51 -1.72 -9.53 -0.72
CA LEU A 51 -1.26 -10.71 0.01
C LEU A 51 -0.38 -11.60 -0.87
N PHE A 52 -0.78 -11.84 -2.11
CA PHE A 52 0.00 -12.62 -3.07
C PHE A 52 1.37 -11.99 -3.36
N VAL A 53 1.40 -10.67 -3.63
CA VAL A 53 2.65 -9.92 -3.86
C VAL A 53 3.56 -10.00 -2.62
N SER A 54 2.99 -9.89 -1.42
CA SER A 54 3.74 -10.00 -0.17
C SER A 54 4.34 -11.40 0.02
N ILE A 55 3.56 -12.46 -0.20
CA ILE A 55 4.04 -13.85 -0.09
C ILE A 55 5.15 -14.10 -1.12
N LEU A 56 4.95 -13.65 -2.37
CA LEU A 56 5.95 -13.79 -3.43
C LEU A 56 7.24 -13.04 -3.09
N GLY A 57 7.13 -11.81 -2.59
CA GLY A 57 8.28 -11.02 -2.16
C GLY A 57 9.05 -11.68 -1.02
N ILE A 58 8.37 -12.20 -0.01
CA ILE A 58 9.00 -12.94 1.11
C ILE A 58 9.69 -14.20 0.57
N ALA A 59 9.04 -14.95 -0.30
CA ALA A 59 9.61 -16.15 -0.89
C ALA A 59 10.87 -15.85 -1.70
N LEU A 60 10.87 -14.77 -2.50
CA LEU A 60 12.05 -14.31 -3.24
C LEU A 60 13.19 -13.88 -2.31
N MET A 61 12.90 -13.06 -1.28
CA MET A 61 13.91 -12.65 -0.31
C MET A 61 14.50 -13.85 0.42
N THR A 62 13.66 -14.82 0.81
CA THR A 62 14.13 -16.06 1.43
C THR A 62 14.98 -16.87 0.43
N GLY A 63 14.54 -16.99 -0.83
CA GLY A 63 15.30 -17.69 -1.88
C GLY A 63 16.68 -17.10 -2.11
N ILE A 64 16.82 -15.77 -2.10
CA ILE A 64 18.12 -15.08 -2.24
C ILE A 64 19.10 -15.50 -1.14
N HIS A 65 18.63 -15.80 0.08
CA HIS A 65 19.49 -16.22 1.18
C HIS A 65 20.11 -17.61 0.96
N PHE A 66 19.47 -18.47 0.17
CA PHE A 66 20.00 -19.80 -0.18
C PHE A 66 21.02 -19.77 -1.32
N ILE A 67 21.09 -18.66 -2.07
CA ILE A 67 22.07 -18.49 -3.14
C ILE A 67 23.39 -17.98 -2.54
N ARG A 68 24.52 -18.56 -2.97
CA ARG A 68 25.85 -18.12 -2.56
C ARG A 68 26.23 -16.83 -3.31
N LEU A 69 25.71 -15.71 -2.83
CA LEU A 69 26.05 -14.37 -3.31
C LEU A 69 27.00 -13.70 -2.33
N GLU A 70 27.81 -12.79 -2.83
CA GLU A 70 28.56 -11.88 -1.98
C GLU A 70 27.63 -11.06 -1.07
N PRO A 71 28.04 -10.75 0.18
CA PRO A 71 27.18 -10.08 1.15
C PRO A 71 26.57 -8.77 0.63
N GLU A 72 27.32 -7.98 -0.11
CA GLU A 72 26.87 -6.69 -0.67
C GLU A 72 25.81 -6.91 -1.77
N VAL A 73 26.05 -7.85 -2.68
CA VAL A 73 25.10 -8.19 -3.76
C VAL A 73 23.81 -8.76 -3.17
N ARG A 74 23.93 -9.61 -2.14
CA ARG A 74 22.78 -10.17 -1.43
C ARG A 74 21.94 -9.08 -0.78
N PHE A 75 22.60 -8.15 -0.07
CA PHE A 75 21.91 -7.03 0.58
C PHE A 75 21.17 -6.14 -0.45
N ALA A 76 21.83 -5.81 -1.55
CA ALA A 76 21.24 -5.03 -2.63
C ALA A 76 20.03 -5.76 -3.27
N ALA A 77 20.15 -7.07 -3.52
CA ALA A 77 19.08 -7.86 -4.11
C ALA A 77 17.86 -7.97 -3.19
N VAL A 78 18.06 -8.24 -1.90
CA VAL A 78 16.97 -8.27 -0.90
C VAL A 78 16.32 -6.90 -0.78
N GLY A 79 17.11 -5.82 -0.69
CA GLY A 79 16.62 -4.45 -0.64
C GLY A 79 15.79 -4.07 -1.87
N ALA A 80 16.22 -4.47 -3.06
CA ALA A 80 15.48 -4.23 -4.30
C ALA A 80 14.11 -4.95 -4.29
N VAL A 81 14.07 -6.23 -3.91
CA VAL A 81 12.81 -6.99 -3.81
C VAL A 81 11.87 -6.34 -2.79
N GLN A 82 12.38 -5.98 -1.62
CA GLN A 82 11.61 -5.29 -0.59
C GLN A 82 11.04 -3.97 -1.11
N PHE A 83 11.86 -3.14 -1.75
CA PHE A 83 11.46 -1.86 -2.31
C PHE A 83 10.30 -2.03 -3.30
N PHE A 84 10.45 -2.90 -4.30
CA PHE A 84 9.39 -3.14 -5.29
C PHE A 84 8.11 -3.69 -4.65
N MET A 85 8.23 -4.63 -3.73
CA MET A 85 7.09 -5.20 -3.00
C MET A 85 6.33 -4.11 -2.23
N THR A 86 7.04 -3.26 -1.48
CA THR A 86 6.43 -2.18 -0.70
C THR A 86 5.75 -1.16 -1.59
N VAL A 87 6.41 -0.73 -2.66
CA VAL A 87 5.84 0.22 -3.62
C VAL A 87 4.58 -0.35 -4.28
N CYS A 88 4.61 -1.58 -4.78
CA CYS A 88 3.44 -2.22 -5.39
C CYS A 88 2.28 -2.32 -4.40
N ASN A 89 2.54 -2.81 -3.19
CA ASN A 89 1.53 -2.94 -2.14
C ASN A 89 0.94 -1.58 -1.76
N SER A 90 1.76 -0.56 -1.59
CA SER A 90 1.32 0.80 -1.24
C SER A 90 0.45 1.41 -2.33
N VAL A 91 0.77 1.21 -3.60
CA VAL A 91 -0.04 1.69 -4.73
C VAL A 91 -1.39 0.97 -4.78
N ILE A 92 -1.39 -0.36 -4.65
CA ILE A 92 -2.63 -1.16 -4.70
C ILE A 92 -3.51 -0.86 -3.49
N LEU A 93 -2.96 -0.85 -2.28
CA LEU A 93 -3.69 -0.55 -1.05
C LEU A 93 -4.20 0.88 -1.06
N GLY A 94 -3.33 1.85 -1.34
CA GLY A 94 -3.68 3.27 -1.36
C GLY A 94 -4.82 3.54 -2.33
N SER A 95 -4.70 3.08 -3.60
CA SER A 95 -5.79 3.23 -4.56
C SER A 95 -7.08 2.54 -4.10
N SER A 96 -6.97 1.35 -3.50
CA SER A 96 -8.13 0.57 -3.04
C SER A 96 -8.86 1.25 -1.90
N PHE A 97 -8.14 1.84 -0.95
CA PHE A 97 -8.75 2.59 0.15
C PHE A 97 -9.40 3.86 -0.35
N PHE A 98 -8.73 4.67 -1.16
CA PHE A 98 -9.34 5.87 -1.74
C PHE A 98 -10.62 5.54 -2.51
N GLN A 99 -10.59 4.52 -3.37
CA GLN A 99 -11.73 4.14 -4.19
C GLN A 99 -12.86 3.52 -3.36
N ARG A 100 -12.54 2.78 -2.31
CA ARG A 100 -13.55 2.14 -1.46
C ARG A 100 -14.20 3.11 -0.49
N TYR A 101 -13.41 3.99 0.15
CA TYR A 101 -13.92 4.96 1.11
C TYR A 101 -14.65 6.14 0.46
N ARG A 102 -14.46 6.37 -0.83
CA ARG A 102 -15.14 7.43 -1.57
C ARG A 102 -16.68 7.29 -1.62
N VAL A 103 -17.21 6.18 -1.18
CA VAL A 103 -18.67 5.98 -1.02
C VAL A 103 -19.28 7.03 -0.10
N TYR A 104 -18.52 7.55 0.87
CA TYR A 104 -18.95 8.60 1.78
C TYR A 104 -18.56 10.01 1.32
N PRO A 105 -19.34 11.04 1.66
CA PRO A 105 -19.04 12.42 1.27
C PRO A 105 -17.67 12.94 1.71
N ARG A 106 -17.12 12.42 2.82
CA ARG A 106 -15.77 12.73 3.35
C ARG A 106 -14.83 11.53 3.32
N GLY A 107 -15.19 10.48 2.62
CA GLY A 107 -14.46 9.22 2.64
C GLY A 107 -13.06 9.32 2.05
N SER A 108 -12.82 10.21 1.07
CA SER A 108 -11.48 10.46 0.54
C SER A 108 -10.56 11.10 1.59
N ALA A 109 -11.07 12.00 2.43
CA ALA A 109 -10.31 12.57 3.53
C ALA A 109 -9.98 11.50 4.58
N LEU A 110 -10.95 10.65 4.93
CA LEU A 110 -10.71 9.54 5.84
C LEU A 110 -9.66 8.56 5.29
N ALA A 111 -9.75 8.20 4.02
CA ALA A 111 -8.75 7.35 3.36
C ALA A 111 -7.35 8.00 3.40
N ALA A 112 -7.25 9.30 3.14
CA ALA A 112 -5.99 10.03 3.22
C ALA A 112 -5.41 10.00 4.65
N VAL A 113 -6.23 10.22 5.67
CA VAL A 113 -5.81 10.14 7.08
C VAL A 113 -5.31 8.74 7.43
N LEU A 114 -6.03 7.69 7.05
CA LEU A 114 -5.62 6.31 7.32
C LEU A 114 -4.31 5.94 6.64
N ILE A 115 -4.10 6.38 5.39
CA ILE A 115 -2.86 6.15 4.65
C ILE A 115 -1.70 6.93 5.27
N LEU A 116 -1.94 8.18 5.68
CA LEU A 116 -0.93 8.98 6.38
C LEU A 116 -0.58 8.36 7.74
N MET A 117 -1.56 7.91 8.52
CA MET A 117 -1.30 7.22 9.79
C MET A 117 -0.49 5.94 9.57
N TYR A 118 -0.81 5.17 8.52
CA TYR A 118 -0.06 3.97 8.16
C TYR A 118 1.40 4.30 7.79
N GLY A 119 1.64 5.33 6.97
CA GLY A 119 2.98 5.76 6.59
C GLY A 119 3.78 6.34 7.76
N VAL A 120 3.14 7.23 8.56
CA VAL A 120 3.78 7.84 9.73
C VAL A 120 4.11 6.80 10.81
N SER A 121 3.33 5.73 10.92
CA SER A 121 3.60 4.66 11.88
C SER A 121 4.94 3.94 11.65
N ASP A 122 5.45 3.91 10.43
CA ASP A 122 6.77 3.33 10.13
C ASP A 122 7.93 4.12 10.75
N PHE A 123 7.73 5.43 10.99
CA PHE A 123 8.77 6.32 11.50
C PHE A 123 8.70 6.54 13.01
N PHE A 124 7.50 6.50 13.59
CA PHE A 124 7.29 7.01 14.95
C PHE A 124 6.55 6.05 15.87
N MET A 125 5.99 4.96 15.37
CA MET A 125 5.12 4.09 16.16
C MET A 125 5.59 2.64 16.17
N PRO A 126 5.25 1.87 17.22
CA PRO A 126 5.45 0.43 17.26
C PRO A 126 4.75 -0.28 16.10
N ARG A 127 5.33 -1.38 15.62
CA ARG A 127 4.78 -2.16 14.49
C ARG A 127 3.33 -2.62 14.72
N GLU A 128 2.96 -2.87 15.97
CA GLU A 128 1.61 -3.29 16.37
C GLU A 128 0.56 -2.23 16.01
N VAL A 129 0.89 -0.94 16.19
CA VAL A 129 0.01 0.17 15.83
C VAL A 129 -0.21 0.23 14.32
N LYS A 130 0.83 0.01 13.53
CA LYS A 130 0.74 -0.06 12.06
C LYS A 130 -0.22 -1.16 11.62
N TYR A 131 -0.08 -2.36 12.18
CA TYR A 131 -0.96 -3.47 11.84
C TYR A 131 -2.39 -3.25 12.33
N ALA A 132 -2.59 -2.62 13.49
CA ALA A 132 -3.91 -2.26 13.99
C ALA A 132 -4.61 -1.24 13.06
N VAL A 133 -3.89 -0.21 12.59
CA VAL A 133 -4.42 0.77 11.63
C VAL A 133 -4.77 0.11 10.31
N LEU A 134 -3.91 -0.78 9.81
CA LEU A 134 -4.19 -1.54 8.59
C LEU A 134 -5.42 -2.42 8.74
N ALA A 135 -5.51 -3.20 9.82
CA ALA A 135 -6.64 -4.07 10.10
C ALA A 135 -7.96 -3.28 10.22
N ALA A 136 -7.95 -2.18 10.97
CA ALA A 136 -9.10 -1.29 11.09
C ALA A 136 -9.54 -0.71 9.74
N SER A 137 -8.57 -0.31 8.90
CA SER A 137 -8.83 0.21 7.56
C SER A 137 -9.45 -0.85 6.65
N VAL A 138 -8.96 -2.08 6.69
CA VAL A 138 -9.50 -3.21 5.91
C VAL A 138 -10.91 -3.55 6.37
N ILE A 139 -11.12 -3.73 7.68
CA ILE A 139 -12.43 -4.03 8.26
C ILE A 139 -13.42 -2.91 7.93
N GLY A 140 -13.04 -1.66 8.12
CA GLY A 140 -13.84 -0.50 7.72
C GLY A 140 -14.24 -0.56 6.25
N GLY A 141 -13.30 -0.88 5.35
CA GLY A 141 -13.59 -1.04 3.93
C GLY A 141 -14.62 -2.12 3.61
N PHE A 142 -14.66 -3.21 4.40
CA PHE A 142 -15.69 -4.25 4.25
C PHE A 142 -17.05 -3.85 4.82
N LEU A 143 -17.06 -3.13 5.93
CA LEU A 143 -18.29 -2.66 6.58
C LEU A 143 -19.02 -1.58 5.77
N LEU A 144 -18.30 -0.86 4.91
CA LEU A 144 -18.92 0.14 4.05
C LEU A 144 -19.99 -0.49 3.13
N PRO A 145 -21.16 0.14 2.98
CA PRO A 145 -22.20 -0.36 2.09
C PRO A 145 -21.69 -0.50 0.66
N GLU A 146 -22.24 -1.45 -0.07
CA GLU A 146 -22.00 -1.50 -1.51
C GLU A 146 -22.60 -0.25 -2.14
N THR A 147 -21.85 0.39 -3.03
CA THR A 147 -22.36 1.56 -3.74
C THR A 147 -23.64 1.16 -4.46
N TRP A 148 -24.71 1.85 -4.15
CA TRP A 148 -25.91 1.89 -4.95
C TRP A 148 -25.60 2.62 -6.26
N GLY A 149 -24.88 2.00 -7.14
CA GLY A 149 -24.33 2.74 -8.24
C GLY A 149 -23.92 1.93 -9.43
N ASN A 150 -24.70 0.92 -9.79
CA ASN A 150 -24.80 0.55 -11.19
C ASN A 150 -25.86 1.39 -11.89
N LYS A 151 -25.92 2.67 -11.59
CA LYS A 151 -26.62 3.69 -12.38
C LYS A 151 -25.67 4.80 -12.71
N GLN A 152 -24.75 4.46 -13.64
CA GLN A 152 -24.15 5.37 -14.63
C GLN A 152 -23.23 4.50 -15.46
N VAL A 153 -23.76 4.13 -16.54
CA VAL A 153 -23.34 4.20 -17.92
C VAL A 153 -21.89 4.67 -18.11
#